data_51ed4efc79fc9ac2fa1164ed27e714af
#
_entry.id   51ed4efc79fc9ac2fa1164ed27e714af
#
_cell.length_a   1.000
_cell.length_b   1.000
_cell.length_c   1.000
_cell.angle_alpha   90.00
_cell.angle_beta   90.00
_cell.angle_gamma   90.00
#
_symmetry.space_group_name_H-M   'P 1'
#
loop_
_entity.id
_entity.type
_entity.pdbx_description
1 polymer ?
#
loop_
_entity_poly.entity_id
_entity_poly.type
_entity_poly.pdbx_seq_one_letter_code
_entity_poly.pdbx_strand_id
1 'polypeptide(L)'
;DTDRPRIRFRFGARVHVYEDLDFVSRLSTGGDDASTSGNTTLDGTFGNEAISLNLAYGSWEFMDSLTVQGGKVKNPFMKSEVVWDGDVNPEGLSEIYQKKSGDTTLQFVAGQYIVEETDRNTTVDSDDVVLLAWQAQLHQKTKAGKFKFVVAWYDYNHLTDSGSAITKQLGSGDGQRNSQVTGTDVNTTNMQIFDFMADWSSPLGSKHGSLFYEYAVNTDADAPAGNNTIAQDLDTAWQLGFKFGDKNVKKTGQWQIKTLY
;
A
#
# COMPACT_ATOMS: atom_id res chain seq x y z
N ASP A 1 -7.04 -23.24 -16.74
CA ASP A 1 -5.61 -22.93 -16.53
C ASP A 1 -5.11 -22.14 -17.72
N THR A 2 -4.73 -20.91 -17.48
CA THR A 2 -4.13 -20.05 -18.49
C THR A 2 -2.67 -19.86 -18.10
N ASP A 3 -1.76 -20.58 -18.76
CA ASP A 3 -0.33 -20.30 -18.68
C ASP A 3 -0.07 -18.92 -19.29
N ARG A 4 0.36 -17.96 -18.47
CA ARG A 4 0.68 -16.61 -18.94
C ARG A 4 2.17 -16.38 -18.76
N PRO A 5 2.97 -16.38 -19.84
CA PRO A 5 4.34 -15.92 -19.76
C PRO A 5 4.37 -14.44 -19.41
N ARG A 6 5.14 -14.08 -18.38
CA ARG A 6 5.25 -12.70 -17.89
C ARG A 6 6.71 -12.29 -17.80
N ILE A 7 6.96 -11.04 -18.07
CA ILE A 7 8.25 -10.39 -17.86
C ILE A 7 8.11 -9.27 -16.81
N ARG A 8 9.14 -9.11 -15.98
CA ARG A 8 9.29 -7.93 -15.12
C ARG A 8 10.73 -7.44 -15.26
N PHE A 9 10.87 -6.21 -15.67
CA PHE A 9 12.15 -5.51 -15.67
C PHE A 9 12.08 -4.33 -14.70
N ARG A 10 13.11 -4.16 -13.87
CA ARG A 10 13.27 -3.02 -12.98
C ARG A 10 14.71 -2.55 -13.04
N PHE A 11 14.90 -1.27 -13.29
CA PHE A 11 16.20 -0.61 -13.26
C PHE A 11 16.11 0.62 -12.36
N GLY A 12 17.01 0.74 -11.39
CA GLY A 12 16.99 1.84 -10.44
C GLY A 12 18.39 2.26 -10.04
N ALA A 13 18.49 3.49 -9.54
CA ALA A 13 19.69 4.07 -9.01
C ALA A 13 19.42 4.75 -7.66
N ARG A 14 20.42 4.73 -6.77
CA ARG A 14 20.51 5.58 -5.59
C ARG A 14 21.80 6.38 -5.71
N VAL A 15 21.67 7.69 -5.60
CA VAL A 15 22.80 8.61 -5.68
C VAL A 15 22.90 9.37 -4.36
N HIS A 16 24.05 9.26 -3.69
CA HIS A 16 24.36 10.08 -2.53
C HIS A 16 24.73 11.49 -3.02
N VAL A 17 23.87 12.46 -2.73
CA VAL A 17 24.07 13.86 -3.13
C VAL A 17 24.89 14.59 -2.07
N TYR A 18 24.57 14.31 -0.79
CA TYR A 18 25.31 14.74 0.40
C TYR A 18 25.34 13.59 1.40
N GLU A 19 26.06 13.76 2.52
CA GLU A 19 26.19 12.72 3.56
C GLU A 19 24.84 12.24 4.10
N ASP A 20 23.84 13.13 4.14
CA ASP A 20 22.50 12.92 4.70
C ASP A 20 21.39 12.92 3.63
N LEU A 21 21.71 13.14 2.34
CA LEU A 21 20.72 13.28 1.27
C LEU A 21 20.98 12.30 0.11
N ASP A 22 20.04 11.43 -0.11
CA ASP A 22 19.97 10.50 -1.24
C ASP A 22 18.92 10.93 -2.26
N PHE A 23 19.21 10.71 -3.53
CA PHE A 23 18.22 10.66 -4.59
C PHE A 23 18.02 9.23 -5.06
N VAL A 24 16.76 8.80 -5.14
CA VAL A 24 16.39 7.42 -5.53
C VAL A 24 15.46 7.47 -6.74
N SER A 25 15.78 6.69 -7.76
CA SER A 25 14.90 6.51 -8.92
C SER A 25 14.77 5.04 -9.30
N ARG A 26 13.64 4.67 -9.90
CA ARG A 26 13.40 3.32 -10.43
C ARG A 26 12.44 3.37 -11.59
N LEU A 27 12.84 2.76 -12.71
CA LEU A 27 11.97 2.42 -13.83
C LEU A 27 11.49 0.98 -13.68
N SER A 28 10.29 0.67 -14.12
CA SER A 28 9.69 -0.67 -14.10
C SER A 28 8.87 -0.89 -15.35
N THR A 29 8.85 -2.13 -15.86
CA THR A 29 7.78 -2.58 -16.76
C THR A 29 6.43 -2.53 -16.05
N GLY A 30 5.36 -2.52 -16.81
CA GLY A 30 3.98 -2.38 -16.35
C GLY A 30 3.38 -1.05 -16.79
N GLY A 31 2.06 -0.95 -16.73
CA GLY A 31 1.33 0.28 -17.07
C GLY A 31 1.54 1.40 -16.04
N ASP A 32 0.86 2.48 -16.28
CA ASP A 32 0.78 3.68 -15.42
C ASP A 32 -0.22 3.54 -14.26
N ASP A 33 -1.05 2.50 -14.28
CA ASP A 33 -1.99 2.21 -13.21
C ASP A 33 -1.27 1.71 -11.95
N ALA A 34 -1.46 2.42 -10.84
CA ALA A 34 -0.85 2.14 -9.55
C ALA A 34 -1.29 0.79 -8.95
N SER A 35 -2.48 0.31 -9.30
CA SER A 35 -3.06 -0.96 -8.82
C SER A 35 -2.56 -2.17 -9.60
N THR A 36 -1.92 -1.97 -10.76
CA THR A 36 -1.44 -3.08 -11.58
C THR A 36 -0.04 -3.54 -11.19
N SER A 37 0.15 -4.84 -11.26
CA SER A 37 1.48 -5.44 -11.08
C SER A 37 2.45 -4.95 -12.15
N GLY A 38 3.70 -4.64 -11.76
CA GLY A 38 4.79 -4.39 -12.70
C GLY A 38 5.18 -5.60 -13.56
N ASN A 39 4.40 -6.69 -13.54
CA ASN A 39 4.53 -7.82 -14.45
C ASN A 39 3.75 -7.52 -15.74
N THR A 40 4.41 -7.62 -16.88
CA THR A 40 3.77 -7.52 -18.19
C THR A 40 3.56 -8.90 -18.78
N THR A 41 2.36 -9.18 -19.28
CA THR A 41 2.05 -10.43 -19.97
C THR A 41 2.52 -10.32 -21.43
N LEU A 42 3.22 -11.35 -21.92
CA LEU A 42 3.71 -11.39 -23.29
C LEU A 42 2.61 -11.91 -24.26
N ASP A 43 1.62 -11.09 -24.54
CA ASP A 43 0.46 -11.43 -25.37
C ASP A 43 0.14 -10.39 -26.47
N GLY A 44 0.97 -9.36 -26.58
CA GLY A 44 0.72 -8.15 -27.41
C GLY A 44 1.13 -8.24 -28.87
N THR A 45 1.10 -9.40 -29.54
CA THR A 45 1.41 -9.55 -30.98
C THR A 45 2.73 -8.86 -31.39
N PHE A 46 3.81 -9.08 -30.64
CA PHE A 46 5.13 -8.45 -30.82
C PHE A 46 5.15 -6.92 -30.63
N GLY A 47 4.18 -6.37 -29.89
CA GLY A 47 4.16 -4.97 -29.49
C GLY A 47 5.29 -4.62 -28.50
N ASN A 48 5.55 -3.32 -28.37
CA ASN A 48 6.51 -2.82 -27.38
C ASN A 48 5.87 -2.77 -26.00
N GLU A 49 6.65 -3.15 -24.97
CA GLU A 49 6.23 -3.08 -23.58
C GLU A 49 6.52 -1.69 -22.99
N ALA A 50 5.56 -1.17 -22.22
CA ALA A 50 5.72 0.10 -21.55
C ALA A 50 6.73 0.02 -20.38
N ILE A 51 7.50 1.09 -20.20
CA ILE A 51 8.36 1.30 -19.04
C ILE A 51 7.92 2.59 -18.37
N SER A 52 7.56 2.50 -17.09
CA SER A 52 7.02 3.61 -16.29
C SER A 52 7.99 4.03 -15.20
N LEU A 53 7.90 5.30 -14.77
CA LEU A 53 8.61 5.81 -13.60
C LEU A 53 7.92 5.29 -12.33
N ASN A 54 8.56 4.32 -11.69
CA ASN A 54 8.01 3.65 -10.52
C ASN A 54 8.39 4.31 -9.20
N LEU A 55 9.59 4.91 -9.11
CA LEU A 55 10.08 5.70 -7.99
C LEU A 55 10.88 6.89 -8.49
N ALA A 56 10.74 8.05 -7.83
CA ALA A 56 11.59 9.23 -8.03
C ALA A 56 11.45 10.14 -6.80
N TYR A 57 12.39 10.06 -5.85
CA TYR A 57 12.29 10.83 -4.61
C TYR A 57 13.64 11.18 -4.01
N GLY A 58 13.66 12.28 -3.27
CA GLY A 58 14.72 12.61 -2.32
C GLY A 58 14.47 11.93 -0.98
N SER A 59 15.53 11.49 -0.30
CA SER A 59 15.49 10.94 1.06
C SER A 59 16.55 11.63 1.90
N TRP A 60 16.10 12.43 2.86
CA TRP A 60 16.95 13.22 3.73
C TRP A 60 16.91 12.70 5.16
N GLU A 61 18.06 12.30 5.68
CA GLU A 61 18.25 11.95 7.09
C GLU A 61 18.35 13.25 7.91
N PHE A 62 17.19 13.85 8.22
CA PHE A 62 17.09 15.14 8.91
C PHE A 62 17.76 15.12 10.29
N MET A 63 17.71 13.97 10.96
CA MET A 63 18.44 13.64 12.19
C MET A 63 18.52 12.12 12.34
N ASP A 64 19.36 11.61 13.24
CA ASP A 64 19.66 10.17 13.43
C ASP A 64 18.43 9.25 13.49
N SER A 65 17.26 9.78 13.83
CA SER A 65 16.02 8.99 13.97
C SER A 65 14.89 9.46 13.08
N LEU A 66 15.07 10.55 12.29
CA LEU A 66 14.03 11.12 11.44
C LEU A 66 14.52 11.23 10.01
N THR A 67 13.84 10.53 9.11
CA THR A 67 14.03 10.63 7.66
C THR A 67 12.82 11.31 7.03
N VAL A 68 13.07 12.29 6.15
CA VAL A 68 12.04 12.95 5.34
C VAL A 68 12.23 12.52 3.89
N GLN A 69 11.15 12.12 3.22
CA GLN A 69 11.17 11.72 1.82
C GLN A 69 10.14 12.52 1.04
N GLY A 70 10.53 13.01 -0.15
CA GLY A 70 9.63 13.77 -1.03
C GLY A 70 9.73 13.35 -2.47
N GLY A 71 8.57 13.22 -3.14
CA GLY A 71 8.43 12.77 -4.52
C GLY A 71 7.57 11.51 -4.67
N LYS A 72 7.81 10.67 -5.69
CA LYS A 72 7.18 9.35 -5.84
C LYS A 72 7.94 8.35 -4.98
N VAL A 73 7.52 8.23 -3.71
CA VAL A 73 8.25 7.49 -2.68
C VAL A 73 7.93 6.01 -2.70
N LYS A 74 8.89 5.18 -2.28
CA LYS A 74 8.56 3.81 -1.92
C LYS A 74 7.65 3.84 -0.70
N ASN A 75 6.48 3.23 -0.79
CA ASN A 75 5.50 3.22 0.29
C ASN A 75 6.17 2.88 1.64
N PRO A 76 6.17 3.83 2.61
CA PRO A 76 6.88 3.68 3.88
C PRO A 76 6.07 2.93 4.95
N PHE A 77 4.77 2.73 4.71
CA PHE A 77 3.89 2.04 5.66
C PHE A 77 4.15 0.54 5.68
N MET A 78 3.96 -0.07 6.82
CA MET A 78 3.81 -1.52 6.88
C MET A 78 2.53 -1.90 6.15
N LYS A 79 2.69 -2.76 5.16
CA LYS A 79 1.62 -3.16 4.26
C LYS A 79 1.04 -4.50 4.65
N SER A 80 -0.22 -4.64 4.40
CA SER A 80 -0.96 -5.89 4.37
C SER A 80 -1.61 -6.09 2.99
N GLU A 81 -2.40 -7.12 2.85
CA GLU A 81 -3.18 -7.37 1.65
C GLU A 81 -4.60 -6.77 1.74
N VAL A 82 -4.99 -6.13 2.87
CA VAL A 82 -6.32 -5.54 3.08
C VAL A 82 -6.36 -4.08 2.66
N VAL A 83 -5.42 -3.26 3.14
CA VAL A 83 -5.46 -1.80 2.95
C VAL A 83 -4.58 -1.35 1.78
N TRP A 84 -3.39 -1.96 1.61
CA TRP A 84 -2.43 -1.51 0.61
C TRP A 84 -2.08 -2.59 -0.41
N ASP A 85 -2.27 -2.30 -1.69
CA ASP A 85 -1.62 -3.09 -2.73
C ASP A 85 -0.09 -2.98 -2.63
N GLY A 86 0.58 -4.12 -2.85
CA GLY A 86 2.04 -4.21 -2.72
C GLY A 86 2.82 -3.37 -3.71
N ASP A 87 2.24 -3.01 -4.83
CA ASP A 87 2.89 -2.27 -5.92
C ASP A 87 2.63 -0.75 -5.86
N VAL A 88 1.73 -0.25 -4.99
CA VAL A 88 1.45 1.18 -4.82
C VAL A 88 2.63 1.91 -4.18
N ASN A 89 3.10 2.96 -4.85
CA ASN A 89 4.12 3.88 -4.40
C ASN A 89 3.55 5.30 -4.40
N PRO A 90 3.26 5.91 -3.23
CA PRO A 90 2.57 7.19 -3.15
C PRO A 90 3.43 8.36 -3.63
N GLU A 91 2.77 9.46 -4.00
CA GLU A 91 3.38 10.71 -4.46
C GLU A 91 3.12 11.82 -3.44
N GLY A 92 4.17 12.39 -2.88
CA GLY A 92 4.07 13.43 -1.86
C GLY A 92 5.23 13.41 -0.88
N LEU A 93 4.91 13.69 0.39
CA LEU A 93 5.86 13.78 1.49
C LEU A 93 5.64 12.66 2.49
N SER A 94 6.73 12.14 3.04
CA SER A 94 6.72 11.15 4.14
C SER A 94 7.74 11.53 5.21
N GLU A 95 7.34 11.49 6.46
CA GLU A 95 8.18 11.62 7.64
C GLU A 95 8.25 10.28 8.37
N ILE A 96 9.45 9.76 8.54
CA ILE A 96 9.69 8.45 9.13
C ILE A 96 10.58 8.64 10.36
N TYR A 97 9.99 8.54 11.55
CA TYR A 97 10.72 8.52 12.80
C TYR A 97 10.92 7.09 13.27
N GLN A 98 12.16 6.69 13.55
CA GLN A 98 12.46 5.36 14.06
C GLN A 98 13.43 5.45 15.24
N LYS A 99 13.09 4.80 16.35
CA LYS A 99 13.93 4.68 17.53
C LYS A 99 14.06 3.23 17.95
N LYS A 100 15.31 2.78 18.08
CA LYS A 100 15.64 1.45 18.58
C LYS A 100 16.24 1.53 19.97
N SER A 101 15.74 0.71 20.90
CA SER A 101 16.26 0.56 22.26
C SER A 101 16.29 -0.92 22.62
N GLY A 102 17.47 -1.51 22.65
CA GLY A 102 17.65 -2.94 22.88
C GLY A 102 16.89 -3.81 21.86
N ASP A 103 15.95 -4.58 22.36
CA ASP A 103 15.10 -5.49 21.58
C ASP A 103 13.78 -4.85 21.10
N THR A 104 13.57 -3.57 21.39
CA THR A 104 12.39 -2.81 21.01
C THR A 104 12.73 -1.83 19.90
N THR A 105 11.89 -1.75 18.87
CA THR A 105 11.93 -0.70 17.85
C THR A 105 10.55 -0.06 17.77
N LEU A 106 10.51 1.26 17.92
CA LEU A 106 9.33 2.09 17.65
C LEU A 106 9.54 2.80 16.32
N GLN A 107 8.51 2.82 15.49
CA GLN A 107 8.51 3.59 14.25
C GLN A 107 7.19 4.35 14.13
N PHE A 108 7.27 5.61 13.73
CA PHE A 108 6.14 6.43 13.35
C PHE A 108 6.35 6.88 11.91
N VAL A 109 5.29 6.78 11.13
CA VAL A 109 5.27 7.25 9.75
C VAL A 109 4.11 8.23 9.62
N ALA A 110 4.38 9.42 9.13
CA ALA A 110 3.37 10.34 8.63
C ALA A 110 3.52 10.48 7.12
N GLY A 111 2.43 10.74 6.43
CA GLY A 111 2.42 10.92 4.98
C GLY A 111 1.36 11.91 4.54
N GLN A 112 1.73 12.76 3.58
CA GLN A 112 0.84 13.69 2.90
C GLN A 112 1.01 13.47 1.41
N TYR A 113 0.00 12.84 0.79
CA TYR A 113 0.09 12.40 -0.59
C TYR A 113 -1.00 13.01 -1.44
N ILE A 114 -0.61 13.43 -2.64
CA ILE A 114 -1.55 13.81 -3.68
C ILE A 114 -2.01 12.53 -4.34
N VAL A 115 -3.29 12.24 -4.25
CA VAL A 115 -3.91 11.07 -4.88
C VAL A 115 -4.40 11.46 -6.27
N GLU A 116 -4.99 12.65 -6.39
CA GLU A 116 -5.40 13.24 -7.65
C GLU A 116 -5.34 14.77 -7.58
N GLU A 117 -4.77 15.39 -8.60
CA GLU A 117 -4.85 16.82 -8.85
C GLU A 117 -6.00 17.12 -9.80
N THR A 118 -6.93 17.96 -9.38
CA THR A 118 -8.08 18.35 -10.20
C THR A 118 -7.80 19.67 -10.91
N ASP A 119 -7.95 19.69 -12.23
CA ASP A 119 -7.73 20.90 -13.03
C ASP A 119 -8.83 21.93 -12.74
N ARG A 120 -8.44 23.10 -12.18
CA ARG A 120 -9.34 24.23 -11.89
C ARG A 120 -9.99 24.87 -13.11
N ASN A 121 -9.69 24.38 -14.31
CA ASN A 121 -10.23 24.91 -15.58
C ASN A 121 -11.56 24.26 -15.98
N THR A 122 -12.09 23.34 -15.18
CA THR A 122 -13.42 22.76 -15.39
C THR A 122 -14.48 23.63 -14.71
N THR A 123 -15.70 23.64 -15.26
CA THR A 123 -16.86 24.35 -14.69
C THR A 123 -17.34 23.81 -13.35
N VAL A 124 -16.64 22.83 -12.80
CA VAL A 124 -16.86 22.21 -11.49
C VAL A 124 -15.66 22.55 -10.63
N ASP A 125 -15.88 23.33 -9.57
CA ASP A 125 -14.87 23.66 -8.56
C ASP A 125 -14.72 22.42 -7.66
N SER A 126 -13.74 21.57 -7.97
CA SER A 126 -13.43 20.39 -7.18
C SER A 126 -12.03 20.54 -6.58
N ASP A 127 -11.90 20.20 -5.29
CA ASP A 127 -10.63 20.24 -4.59
C ASP A 127 -9.79 18.97 -4.94
N ASP A 128 -8.46 19.11 -4.78
CA ASP A 128 -7.54 17.99 -4.99
C ASP A 128 -7.82 16.86 -3.99
N VAL A 129 -7.72 15.61 -4.45
CA VAL A 129 -7.82 14.45 -3.56
C VAL A 129 -6.49 14.23 -2.86
N VAL A 130 -6.49 14.37 -1.55
CA VAL A 130 -5.30 14.24 -0.70
C VAL A 130 -5.48 13.11 0.30
N LEU A 131 -4.45 12.28 0.44
CA LEU A 131 -4.35 11.29 1.52
C LEU A 131 -3.45 11.79 2.62
N LEU A 132 -4.02 11.96 3.81
CA LEU A 132 -3.28 12.12 5.06
C LEU A 132 -3.19 10.77 5.77
N ALA A 133 -1.98 10.34 6.12
CA ALA A 133 -1.77 9.00 6.64
C ALA A 133 -0.81 9.00 7.83
N TRP A 134 -1.13 8.21 8.86
CA TRP A 134 -0.29 8.00 10.03
C TRP A 134 -0.22 6.53 10.39
N GLN A 135 0.96 6.07 10.76
CA GLN A 135 1.13 4.71 11.25
C GLN A 135 2.14 4.67 12.39
N ALA A 136 1.77 4.03 13.49
CA ALA A 136 2.65 3.70 14.61
C ALA A 136 2.93 2.19 14.61
N GLN A 137 4.20 1.82 14.75
CA GLN A 137 4.65 0.43 14.76
C GLN A 137 5.49 0.17 16.01
N LEU A 138 5.20 -0.93 16.69
CA LEU A 138 6.01 -1.50 17.78
C LEU A 138 6.55 -2.85 17.33
N HIS A 139 7.86 -2.99 17.27
CA HIS A 139 8.54 -4.24 17.01
C HIS A 139 9.27 -4.67 18.29
N GLN A 140 8.91 -5.84 18.82
CA GLN A 140 9.49 -6.37 20.06
C GLN A 140 10.09 -7.76 19.81
N LYS A 141 11.36 -7.94 20.17
CA LYS A 141 11.98 -9.26 20.25
C LYS A 141 11.90 -9.78 21.67
N THR A 142 11.55 -11.04 21.81
CA THR A 142 11.50 -11.76 23.10
C THR A 142 12.03 -13.17 22.94
N LYS A 143 12.13 -13.91 24.05
CA LYS A 143 12.45 -15.36 24.01
C LYS A 143 11.36 -16.17 23.32
N ALA A 144 10.10 -15.70 23.36
CA ALA A 144 8.95 -16.36 22.72
C ALA A 144 8.83 -16.05 21.21
N GLY A 145 9.67 -15.18 20.68
CA GLY A 145 9.64 -14.80 19.28
C GLY A 145 9.65 -13.28 19.06
N LYS A 146 9.36 -12.90 17.84
CA LYS A 146 9.25 -11.49 17.42
C LYS A 146 7.78 -11.13 17.28
N PHE A 147 7.40 -10.04 17.87
CA PHE A 147 6.07 -9.44 17.80
C PHE A 147 6.15 -8.13 17.03
N LYS A 148 5.11 -7.84 16.25
CA LYS A 148 4.87 -6.53 15.68
C LYS A 148 3.42 -6.16 15.93
N PHE A 149 3.21 -4.92 16.33
CA PHE A 149 1.90 -4.31 16.47
C PHE A 149 1.92 -3.02 15.67
N VAL A 150 0.87 -2.80 14.91
CA VAL A 150 0.71 -1.63 14.05
C VAL A 150 -0.67 -1.07 14.24
N VAL A 151 -0.74 0.25 14.34
CA VAL A 151 -1.98 1.01 14.27
C VAL A 151 -1.78 2.07 13.20
N ALA A 152 -2.73 2.19 12.30
CA ALA A 152 -2.68 3.18 11.24
C ALA A 152 -4.03 3.89 11.06
N TRP A 153 -3.95 5.08 10.49
CA TRP A 153 -5.06 5.90 10.09
C TRP A 153 -4.78 6.49 8.73
N TYR A 154 -5.74 6.33 7.80
CA TYR A 154 -5.65 6.81 6.43
C TYR A 154 -6.91 7.62 6.12
N ASP A 155 -6.73 8.91 5.89
CA ASP A 155 -7.81 9.88 5.69
C ASP A 155 -7.73 10.45 4.27
N TYR A 156 -8.68 10.04 3.43
CA TYR A 156 -8.79 10.50 2.06
C TYR A 156 -9.76 11.67 2.00
N ASN A 157 -9.23 12.88 1.84
CA ASN A 157 -10.02 14.09 1.74
C ASN A 157 -10.46 14.31 0.29
N HIS A 158 -11.71 14.80 0.10
CA HIS A 158 -12.31 15.13 -1.19
C HIS A 158 -12.49 13.96 -2.17
N LEU A 159 -12.47 12.71 -1.67
CA LEU A 159 -12.58 11.52 -2.51
C LEU A 159 -13.92 11.42 -3.24
N THR A 160 -14.99 11.99 -2.66
CA THR A 160 -16.35 11.96 -3.21
C THR A 160 -16.71 13.18 -4.02
N ASP A 161 -15.82 14.14 -4.18
CA ASP A 161 -16.11 15.37 -4.94
C ASP A 161 -16.36 15.04 -6.41
N SER A 162 -17.40 15.67 -6.96
CA SER A 162 -17.80 15.45 -8.35
C SER A 162 -16.72 15.99 -9.30
N GLY A 163 -16.14 15.13 -10.10
CA GLY A 163 -15.08 15.48 -11.06
C GLY A 163 -13.78 14.73 -10.86
N SER A 164 -13.61 14.07 -9.73
CA SER A 164 -12.44 13.23 -9.48
C SER A 164 -12.31 12.09 -10.51
N ALA A 165 -11.15 11.97 -11.17
CA ALA A 165 -10.89 10.89 -12.13
C ALA A 165 -10.66 9.54 -11.45
N ILE A 166 -10.35 9.52 -10.15
CA ILE A 166 -10.31 8.32 -9.31
C ILE A 166 -11.66 7.61 -9.36
N THR A 167 -12.76 8.38 -9.35
CA THR A 167 -14.09 7.82 -9.52
C THR A 167 -14.25 7.09 -10.85
N LYS A 168 -13.52 7.49 -11.89
CA LYS A 168 -13.53 6.87 -13.21
C LYS A 168 -12.54 5.69 -13.31
N GLN A 169 -11.35 5.81 -12.74
CA GLN A 169 -10.32 4.76 -12.79
C GLN A 169 -10.63 3.57 -11.89
N LEU A 170 -11.14 3.79 -10.70
CA LEU A 170 -11.62 2.71 -9.81
C LEU A 170 -12.85 2.00 -10.37
N GLY A 171 -13.43 2.53 -11.46
CA GLY A 171 -14.64 2.05 -12.10
C GLY A 171 -14.47 1.30 -13.42
N SER A 172 -13.32 1.33 -14.07
CA SER A 172 -13.16 0.76 -15.40
C SER A 172 -12.63 -0.68 -15.36
N GLY A 173 -13.50 -1.64 -15.41
CA GLY A 173 -13.25 -2.89 -16.15
C GLY A 173 -12.98 -4.15 -15.34
N ASP A 174 -12.25 -4.19 -14.25
CA ASP A 174 -11.67 -5.44 -13.74
C ASP A 174 -12.28 -6.01 -12.45
N GLY A 175 -13.47 -5.59 -12.08
CA GLY A 175 -14.26 -6.23 -11.01
C GLY A 175 -13.74 -5.99 -9.57
N GLN A 176 -12.70 -5.19 -9.39
CA GLN A 176 -12.18 -4.78 -8.10
C GLN A 176 -12.60 -3.33 -7.81
N ARG A 177 -13.86 -3.16 -7.44
CA ARG A 177 -14.44 -1.83 -7.19
C ARG A 177 -14.74 -1.68 -5.71
N ASN A 178 -14.21 -0.63 -5.09
CA ASN A 178 -14.73 -0.15 -3.82
C ASN A 178 -16.03 0.62 -4.11
N SER A 179 -17.14 0.13 -3.54
CA SER A 179 -18.43 0.83 -3.43
C SER A 179 -18.89 1.66 -4.64
N GLN A 180 -19.17 1.05 -5.78
CA GLN A 180 -19.85 1.74 -6.87
C GLN A 180 -21.36 1.48 -6.86
N VAL A 181 -22.13 2.56 -6.96
CA VAL A 181 -23.55 2.45 -7.36
C VAL A 181 -23.59 2.13 -8.84
N THR A 182 -24.24 1.03 -9.20
CA THR A 182 -24.37 0.59 -10.59
C THR A 182 -24.97 1.71 -11.46
N GLY A 183 -24.20 2.19 -12.43
CA GLY A 183 -24.66 3.20 -13.41
C GLY A 183 -24.23 4.64 -13.14
N THR A 184 -23.47 4.90 -12.10
CA THR A 184 -22.83 6.20 -11.86
C THR A 184 -21.32 6.01 -11.71
N ASP A 185 -20.53 6.85 -12.39
CA ASP A 185 -19.07 6.86 -12.26
C ASP A 185 -18.60 7.63 -11.01
N VAL A 186 -19.45 7.74 -9.98
CA VAL A 186 -19.17 8.54 -8.79
C VAL A 186 -18.88 7.61 -7.62
N ASN A 187 -17.78 7.84 -6.95
CA ASN A 187 -17.48 7.25 -5.66
C ASN A 187 -18.45 7.88 -4.64
N THR A 188 -19.29 7.07 -4.01
CA THR A 188 -20.33 7.55 -3.09
C THR A 188 -19.93 7.38 -1.63
N THR A 189 -18.71 6.91 -1.38
CA THR A 189 -18.25 6.57 -0.03
C THR A 189 -16.93 7.24 0.23
N ASN A 190 -16.87 8.07 1.25
CA ASN A 190 -15.62 8.58 1.80
C ASN A 190 -14.79 7.44 2.38
N MET A 191 -13.48 7.63 2.46
CA MET A 191 -12.56 6.64 3.00
C MET A 191 -11.74 7.26 4.12
N GLN A 192 -12.06 6.86 5.35
CA GLN A 192 -11.29 7.14 6.55
C GLN A 192 -11.03 5.82 7.26
N ILE A 193 -9.87 5.25 7.01
CA ILE A 193 -9.58 3.86 7.38
C ILE A 193 -8.75 3.83 8.66
N PHE A 194 -9.29 3.21 9.71
CA PHE A 194 -8.52 2.74 10.85
C PHE A 194 -8.06 1.31 10.58
N ASP A 195 -6.76 1.03 10.78
CA ASP A 195 -6.16 -0.26 10.52
C ASP A 195 -5.30 -0.71 11.71
N PHE A 196 -5.49 -1.95 12.14
CA PHE A 196 -4.74 -2.60 13.20
C PHE A 196 -4.14 -3.91 12.71
N MET A 197 -2.84 -4.10 12.91
CA MET A 197 -2.15 -5.34 12.59
C MET A 197 -1.39 -5.89 13.80
N ALA A 198 -1.39 -7.20 13.93
CA ALA A 198 -0.57 -7.93 14.89
C ALA A 198 0.12 -9.12 14.20
N ASP A 199 1.43 -9.20 14.34
CA ASP A 199 2.25 -10.28 13.76
C ASP A 199 3.11 -10.92 14.87
N TRP A 200 3.15 -12.22 14.90
CA TRP A 200 4.08 -13.00 15.70
C TRP A 200 4.85 -13.96 14.81
N SER A 201 6.16 -14.09 15.05
CA SER A 201 6.98 -15.06 14.36
C SER A 201 8.09 -15.61 15.26
N SER A 202 8.32 -16.92 15.19
CA SER A 202 9.32 -17.61 16.01
C SER A 202 9.94 -18.80 15.30
N PRO A 203 11.21 -19.13 15.57
CA PRO A 203 11.74 -20.44 15.29
C PRO A 203 10.97 -21.52 16.09
N LEU A 204 10.58 -22.59 15.42
CA LEU A 204 9.94 -23.76 16.01
C LEU A 204 10.77 -25.01 15.64
N GLY A 205 11.79 -25.28 16.42
CA GLY A 205 12.80 -26.28 16.10
C GLY A 205 13.58 -25.90 14.84
N SER A 206 13.60 -26.77 13.83
CA SER A 206 14.25 -26.53 12.53
C SER A 206 13.38 -25.70 11.57
N LYS A 207 12.17 -25.40 11.91
CA LYS A 207 11.19 -24.66 11.11
C LYS A 207 10.87 -23.29 11.71
N HIS A 208 10.05 -22.54 11.03
CA HIS A 208 9.54 -21.24 11.45
C HIS A 208 8.02 -21.26 11.49
N GLY A 209 7.43 -20.66 12.52
CA GLY A 209 6.01 -20.35 12.59
C GLY A 209 5.79 -18.86 12.58
N SER A 210 4.70 -18.41 11.97
CA SER A 210 4.19 -17.08 12.15
C SER A 210 2.66 -17.07 12.16
N LEU A 211 2.10 -16.17 12.94
CA LEU A 211 0.68 -15.87 13.03
C LEU A 211 0.53 -14.39 12.75
N PHE A 212 -0.46 -14.01 11.97
CA PHE A 212 -0.71 -12.63 11.68
C PHE A 212 -2.22 -12.36 11.66
N TYR A 213 -2.61 -11.21 12.16
CA TYR A 213 -3.97 -10.72 12.21
C TYR A 213 -4.01 -9.27 11.76
N GLU A 214 -5.06 -8.92 11.04
CA GLU A 214 -5.36 -7.58 10.63
C GLU A 214 -6.84 -7.31 10.73
N TYR A 215 -7.19 -6.09 11.09
CA TYR A 215 -8.55 -5.57 11.13
C TYR A 215 -8.54 -4.13 10.61
N ALA A 216 -9.31 -3.86 9.60
CA ALA A 216 -9.50 -2.54 9.03
C ALA A 216 -10.97 -2.16 9.05
N VAL A 217 -11.26 -0.90 9.33
CA VAL A 217 -12.59 -0.33 9.29
C VAL A 217 -12.58 1.03 8.62
N ASN A 218 -13.49 1.26 7.68
CA ASN A 218 -13.78 2.58 7.15
C ASN A 218 -14.77 3.29 8.06
N THR A 219 -14.30 4.26 8.83
CA THR A 219 -15.09 4.97 9.83
C THR A 219 -15.97 6.09 9.25
N ASP A 220 -15.78 6.42 7.97
CA ASP A 220 -16.52 7.43 7.23
C ASP A 220 -17.27 6.82 6.02
N ALA A 221 -17.66 5.55 6.16
CA ALA A 221 -18.47 4.86 5.16
C ALA A 221 -19.91 5.34 5.26
N ASP A 222 -20.27 6.31 4.41
CA ASP A 222 -21.67 6.70 4.25
C ASP A 222 -22.44 5.65 3.46
N ALA A 223 -23.64 5.33 3.92
CA ALA A 223 -24.56 4.53 3.13
C ALA A 223 -24.96 5.34 1.88
N PRO A 224 -24.81 4.78 0.66
CA PRO A 224 -25.20 5.50 -0.54
C PRO A 224 -26.67 5.91 -0.46
N ALA A 225 -26.96 7.16 -0.79
CA ALA A 225 -28.30 7.70 -0.85
C ALA A 225 -29.11 6.97 -1.94
N GLY A 226 -29.84 5.94 -1.55
CA GLY A 226 -30.67 5.12 -2.43
C GLY A 226 -30.72 3.67 -1.93
N ASN A 227 -31.86 3.17 -1.75
CA ASN A 227 -32.35 1.83 -1.40
C ASN A 227 -31.40 0.59 -1.40
N ASN A 228 -30.12 0.76 -1.16
CA ASN A 228 -29.14 -0.32 -1.11
C ASN A 228 -28.80 -0.64 0.35
N THR A 229 -29.57 -1.51 0.96
CA THR A 229 -29.34 -2.13 2.28
C THR A 229 -28.04 -2.94 2.37
N ILE A 230 -27.30 -3.07 1.29
CA ILE A 230 -26.06 -3.87 1.23
C ILE A 230 -24.82 -3.05 1.62
N ALA A 231 -24.85 -1.72 1.54
CA ALA A 231 -23.68 -0.89 1.76
C ALA A 231 -23.36 -0.60 3.24
N GLN A 232 -24.30 -0.80 4.15
CA GLN A 232 -24.12 -0.52 5.57
C GLN A 232 -23.23 -1.54 6.31
N ASP A 233 -23.01 -2.73 5.74
CA ASP A 233 -22.28 -3.82 6.39
C ASP A 233 -20.90 -4.09 5.76
N LEU A 234 -20.42 -3.24 4.82
CA LEU A 234 -19.17 -3.43 4.09
C LEU A 234 -18.08 -2.42 4.46
N ASP A 235 -18.13 -1.88 5.65
CA ASP A 235 -17.17 -0.92 6.18
C ASP A 235 -15.95 -1.58 6.84
N THR A 236 -16.01 -2.89 7.10
CA THR A 236 -14.98 -3.63 7.82
C THR A 236 -14.39 -4.75 6.98
N ALA A 237 -13.09 -4.94 7.14
CA ALA A 237 -12.37 -6.10 6.61
C ALA A 237 -11.42 -6.65 7.66
N TRP A 238 -11.21 -7.96 7.67
CA TRP A 238 -10.23 -8.57 8.55
C TRP A 238 -9.61 -9.80 7.90
N GLN A 239 -8.43 -10.14 8.33
CA GLN A 239 -7.76 -11.35 7.91
C GLN A 239 -6.97 -11.98 9.05
N LEU A 240 -6.91 -13.31 9.03
CA LEU A 240 -6.09 -14.11 9.93
C LEU A 240 -5.22 -15.03 9.09
N GLY A 241 -3.92 -14.96 9.29
CA GLY A 241 -2.96 -15.74 8.55
C GLY A 241 -2.05 -16.58 9.43
N PHE A 242 -1.77 -17.78 8.96
CA PHE A 242 -0.81 -18.70 9.58
C PHE A 242 0.21 -19.12 8.54
N LYS A 243 1.48 -19.20 8.95
CA LYS A 243 2.57 -19.71 8.12
C LYS A 243 3.44 -20.66 8.93
N PHE A 244 3.78 -21.80 8.35
CA PHE A 244 4.66 -22.77 8.95
C PHE A 244 5.55 -23.44 7.92
N GLY A 245 6.81 -23.69 8.25
CA GLY A 245 7.77 -24.36 7.38
C GLY A 245 9.15 -23.71 7.39
N ASP A 246 9.84 -23.78 6.27
CA ASP A 246 11.13 -23.12 6.11
C ASP A 246 10.92 -21.61 6.01
N LYS A 247 11.76 -20.83 6.72
CA LYS A 247 11.64 -19.36 6.73
C LYS A 247 11.69 -18.75 5.31
N ASN A 248 12.53 -19.34 4.46
CA ASN A 248 12.66 -18.98 3.06
C ASN A 248 12.75 -20.25 2.24
N VAL A 249 11.89 -20.42 1.26
CA VAL A 249 11.91 -21.55 0.33
C VAL A 249 12.78 -21.16 -0.88
N LYS A 250 14.06 -21.55 -0.84
CA LYS A 250 15.06 -21.20 -1.89
C LYS A 250 15.79 -22.41 -2.46
N LYS A 251 15.70 -23.56 -1.80
CA LYS A 251 16.45 -24.78 -2.17
C LYS A 251 15.51 -25.97 -2.30
N THR A 252 15.86 -26.93 -3.11
CA THR A 252 15.14 -28.21 -3.22
C THR A 252 14.97 -28.87 -1.85
N GLY A 253 13.78 -29.36 -1.56
CA GLY A 253 13.42 -29.98 -0.28
C GLY A 253 12.94 -29.00 0.80
N GLN A 254 13.04 -27.70 0.58
CA GLN A 254 12.43 -26.71 1.46
C GLN A 254 10.95 -26.51 1.10
N TRP A 255 10.14 -26.28 2.13
CA TRP A 255 8.70 -26.09 1.97
C TRP A 255 8.15 -25.14 3.02
N GLN A 256 7.06 -24.48 2.68
CA GLN A 256 6.31 -23.60 3.55
C GLN A 256 4.83 -23.70 3.20
N ILE A 257 3.99 -23.77 4.21
CA ILE A 257 2.54 -23.69 4.08
C ILE A 257 2.13 -22.30 4.60
N LYS A 258 1.35 -21.58 3.82
CA LYS A 258 0.66 -20.34 4.21
C LYS A 258 -0.84 -20.58 4.04
N THR A 259 -1.61 -20.29 5.05
CA THR A 259 -3.07 -20.16 4.96
C THR A 259 -3.49 -18.78 5.37
N LEU A 260 -4.51 -18.27 4.74
CA LEU A 260 -5.09 -16.95 4.94
C LEU A 260 -6.60 -17.12 4.90
N TYR A 261 -7.28 -16.51 5.86
CA TYR A 261 -8.73 -16.44 5.94
C TYR A 261 -9.15 -14.99 6.06
#